data_e3eacf29a6b7a5513f2cd66e02a8d33a
#
_entry.id   e3eacf29a6b7a5513f2cd66e02a8d33a
#
_cell.length_a   1.000
_cell.length_b   1.000
_cell.length_c   1.000
_cell.angle_alpha   90.00
_cell.angle_beta   90.00
_cell.angle_gamma   90.00
#
_symmetry.space_group_name_H-M   'P 1'
#
loop_
_entity.id
_entity.type
_entity.pdbx_description
1 polymer ?
#
loop_
_entity_poly.entity_id
_entity_poly.type
_entity_poly.pdbx_seq_one_letter_code
_entity_poly.pdbx_strand_id
1 'polypeptide(L)'
;TVPRKDEVVYLKSTANLSTGGTSVDVTDMMHPENIFLCERISRVIGLDICGVDIMAENLTEPLKVNGGCILEVNAAPGFRMHLAPSEGLPRNVAAPVIDMLYPPGKPSRIPIIAVTGTNGKTTTTRLIAHIVKNNGFKVGFTTSDGIYVQNHMMEKGDTTGPISAEYILKDPTVEFAVLETARGGILRAGLGFSRCDIGIITNIQEDHLGLNDIDTLDDLARVKGTVVKSIKKDGWAILNAEDEYCMKLVKDLSCNVAYFSMDENSAVAKQLAKEGKIVAVYENGFITIKKGEWKIRVERATHVPLTLGGKAKFMIANVLAATLAAYLQGFKTDDISLSLQTFIPSAAQTPGRMNIFEFKKFKVLIDFAHNPAGYRGVEEYLSSVEATKKIGIIAGVGDRRDEDIKECAMIAARMFDHIIIRQEKHLRGRTEEEINDLILEGITASGKTVTHEIITKEVEALKHAINSAEDGSFITALSDVITNAIEVVQEYLDKENEEA
;
A
#
# COMPACT_ATOMS: atom_id res chain seq x y z
N THR A 1 66.89 -8.53 -5.91
CA THR A 1 67.56 -9.85 -5.82
C THR A 1 66.67 -10.90 -6.43
N VAL A 2 67.23 -11.74 -7.29
CA VAL A 2 66.54 -12.88 -7.87
C VAL A 2 66.63 -14.00 -6.83
N PRO A 3 65.49 -14.58 -6.33
CA PRO A 3 65.51 -15.70 -5.40
C PRO A 3 66.23 -16.90 -6.00
N ARG A 4 66.91 -17.69 -5.17
CA ARG A 4 67.47 -18.98 -5.58
C ARG A 4 66.34 -19.99 -5.90
N LYS A 5 66.67 -21.06 -6.62
CA LYS A 5 65.75 -22.16 -6.85
C LYS A 5 65.29 -22.69 -5.49
N ASP A 6 63.95 -22.80 -5.31
CA ASP A 6 63.27 -23.23 -4.11
C ASP A 6 63.39 -22.31 -2.85
N GLU A 7 63.86 -21.06 -3.05
CA GLU A 7 63.90 -20.03 -1.98
C GLU A 7 62.51 -19.36 -1.92
N VAL A 8 61.84 -19.41 -0.76
CA VAL A 8 60.59 -18.73 -0.48
C VAL A 8 60.85 -17.30 -0.01
N VAL A 9 60.42 -16.30 -0.75
CA VAL A 9 60.55 -14.92 -0.40
C VAL A 9 59.16 -14.35 -0.08
N TYR A 10 58.98 -13.97 1.20
CA TYR A 10 57.71 -13.30 1.61
C TYR A 10 57.71 -11.86 1.13
N LEU A 11 56.75 -11.53 0.26
CA LEU A 11 56.63 -10.18 -0.30
C LEU A 11 55.86 -9.21 0.59
N LYS A 12 55.10 -9.72 1.55
CA LYS A 12 54.32 -8.96 2.53
C LYS A 12 54.25 -9.69 3.85
N SER A 13 54.12 -8.94 4.95
CA SER A 13 54.01 -9.46 6.32
C SER A 13 52.53 -9.59 6.79
N THR A 14 51.55 -9.25 5.91
CA THR A 14 50.14 -9.30 6.27
C THR A 14 49.48 -10.62 5.88
N ALA A 15 48.70 -11.22 6.78
CA ALA A 15 47.96 -12.47 6.56
C ALA A 15 46.65 -12.29 5.81
N ASN A 16 46.25 -11.06 5.45
CA ASN A 16 44.96 -10.78 4.84
C ASN A 16 44.85 -11.36 3.41
N LEU A 17 43.81 -12.15 3.14
CA LEU A 17 43.56 -12.81 1.85
C LEU A 17 43.51 -11.81 0.67
N SER A 18 42.96 -10.62 0.89
CA SER A 18 42.87 -9.57 -0.15
C SER A 18 44.24 -9.04 -0.60
N THR A 19 45.25 -9.22 0.21
CA THR A 19 46.64 -8.79 -0.05
C THR A 19 47.59 -9.93 -0.37
N GLY A 20 47.07 -11.16 -0.57
CA GLY A 20 47.86 -12.32 -0.96
C GLY A 20 48.17 -13.32 0.17
N GLY A 21 47.53 -13.18 1.34
CA GLY A 21 47.58 -14.18 2.41
C GLY A 21 46.89 -15.49 2.02
N THR A 22 47.20 -16.56 2.74
CA THR A 22 46.61 -17.89 2.55
C THR A 22 45.79 -18.28 3.77
N SER A 23 44.78 -19.13 3.57
CA SER A 23 43.96 -19.70 4.66
C SER A 23 44.10 -21.20 4.68
N VAL A 24 44.26 -21.79 5.87
CA VAL A 24 44.33 -23.22 6.12
C VAL A 24 43.19 -23.63 7.03
N ASP A 25 42.43 -24.67 6.64
CA ASP A 25 41.38 -25.23 7.50
C ASP A 25 41.97 -26.00 8.66
N VAL A 26 41.75 -25.54 9.88
CA VAL A 26 42.21 -26.17 11.13
C VAL A 26 41.05 -26.60 12.04
N THR A 27 39.83 -26.61 11.51
CA THR A 27 38.59 -26.84 12.26
C THR A 27 38.64 -28.12 13.09
N ASP A 28 39.07 -29.25 12.50
CA ASP A 28 39.07 -30.57 13.16
C ASP A 28 40.24 -30.74 14.15
N MET A 29 41.20 -29.82 14.16
CA MET A 29 42.35 -29.83 15.07
C MET A 29 42.17 -28.90 16.28
N MET A 30 41.09 -28.09 16.29
CA MET A 30 40.86 -27.10 17.35
C MET A 30 40.55 -27.78 18.70
N HIS A 31 41.25 -27.35 19.74
CA HIS A 31 41.03 -27.87 21.10
C HIS A 31 39.62 -27.50 21.60
N PRO A 32 38.87 -28.42 22.26
CA PRO A 32 37.52 -28.19 22.75
C PRO A 32 37.34 -26.95 23.64
N GLU A 33 38.33 -26.61 24.47
CA GLU A 33 38.28 -25.39 25.29
C GLU A 33 38.28 -24.13 24.44
N ASN A 34 38.97 -24.11 23.31
CA ASN A 34 38.99 -22.96 22.40
C ASN A 34 37.66 -22.82 21.69
N ILE A 35 37.03 -23.94 21.29
CA ILE A 35 35.68 -23.96 20.71
C ILE A 35 34.67 -23.37 21.73
N PHE A 36 34.70 -23.92 22.98
CA PHE A 36 33.82 -23.42 24.05
C PHE A 36 34.03 -21.93 24.32
N LEU A 37 35.28 -21.44 24.29
CA LEU A 37 35.60 -20.03 24.47
C LEU A 37 34.95 -19.17 23.38
N CYS A 38 35.09 -19.55 22.12
CA CYS A 38 34.48 -18.82 20.99
C CYS A 38 32.93 -18.78 21.05
N GLU A 39 32.30 -19.92 21.36
CA GLU A 39 30.86 -19.99 21.58
C GLU A 39 30.40 -19.10 22.73
N ARG A 40 31.16 -19.08 23.84
CA ARG A 40 30.85 -18.24 24.99
C ARG A 40 30.96 -16.77 24.64
N ILE A 41 31.96 -16.35 23.86
CA ILE A 41 32.16 -14.99 23.41
C ILE A 41 30.93 -14.54 22.60
N SER A 42 30.48 -15.30 21.60
CA SER A 42 29.29 -15.03 20.83
C SER A 42 28.07 -14.78 21.73
N ARG A 43 27.85 -15.67 22.71
CA ARG A 43 26.71 -15.55 23.65
C ARG A 43 26.81 -14.35 24.58
N VAL A 44 28.01 -14.02 25.08
CA VAL A 44 28.24 -12.91 26.01
C VAL A 44 28.05 -11.55 25.30
N ILE A 45 28.52 -11.44 24.04
CA ILE A 45 28.37 -10.24 23.23
C ILE A 45 26.94 -10.14 22.68
N GLY A 46 26.24 -11.25 22.52
CA GLY A 46 24.89 -11.31 21.97
C GLY A 46 24.85 -11.26 20.44
N LEU A 47 25.85 -11.82 19.78
CA LEU A 47 25.91 -11.94 18.32
C LEU A 47 25.46 -13.32 17.88
N ASP A 48 24.52 -13.42 16.94
CA ASP A 48 24.10 -14.68 16.33
C ASP A 48 25.19 -15.27 15.43
N ILE A 49 25.98 -14.41 14.79
CA ILE A 49 27.10 -14.73 13.93
C ILE A 49 28.25 -13.81 14.28
N CYS A 50 29.43 -14.35 14.50
CA CYS A 50 30.63 -13.53 14.66
C CYS A 50 31.89 -14.26 14.18
N GLY A 51 32.89 -13.48 13.78
CA GLY A 51 34.26 -13.93 13.60
C GLY A 51 35.08 -13.60 14.84
N VAL A 52 35.81 -14.55 15.38
CA VAL A 52 36.69 -14.32 16.50
C VAL A 52 38.13 -14.45 16.02
N ASP A 53 38.87 -13.35 16.03
CA ASP A 53 40.26 -13.33 15.61
C ASP A 53 41.16 -13.67 16.81
N ILE A 54 41.91 -14.75 16.65
CA ILE A 54 42.77 -15.34 17.68
C ILE A 54 44.22 -15.32 17.20
N MET A 55 45.11 -14.88 18.04
CA MET A 55 46.55 -15.08 17.84
C MET A 55 47.06 -16.14 18.82
N ALA A 56 47.66 -17.21 18.27
CA ALA A 56 48.19 -18.33 19.05
C ALA A 56 49.30 -19.04 18.29
N GLU A 57 50.17 -19.71 18.98
CA GLU A 57 51.19 -20.55 18.36
C GLU A 57 50.56 -21.73 17.61
N ASN A 58 49.54 -22.34 18.22
CA ASN A 58 48.70 -23.38 17.63
C ASN A 58 47.29 -23.34 18.26
N LEU A 59 46.32 -24.05 17.67
CA LEU A 59 44.95 -24.15 18.20
C LEU A 59 44.64 -25.55 18.77
N THR A 60 45.65 -26.47 18.79
CA THR A 60 45.51 -27.84 19.29
C THR A 60 45.63 -27.91 20.80
N GLU A 61 46.06 -26.83 21.44
CA GLU A 61 46.16 -26.63 22.88
C GLU A 61 45.26 -25.48 23.35
N PRO A 62 44.85 -25.48 24.64
CA PRO A 62 44.10 -24.32 25.17
C PRO A 62 44.91 -23.01 25.07
N LEU A 63 44.27 -21.93 24.65
CA LEU A 63 44.93 -20.62 24.53
C LEU A 63 45.64 -20.15 25.79
N LYS A 64 45.11 -20.49 26.98
CA LYS A 64 45.73 -20.17 28.27
C LYS A 64 47.06 -20.92 28.51
N VAL A 65 47.31 -22.03 27.82
CA VAL A 65 48.52 -22.84 27.98
C VAL A 65 49.60 -22.35 27.04
N ASN A 66 49.27 -22.05 25.81
CA ASN A 66 50.25 -21.61 24.79
C ASN A 66 50.41 -20.09 24.67
N GLY A 67 49.82 -19.30 25.59
CA GLY A 67 49.94 -17.85 25.59
C GLY A 67 49.17 -17.15 24.50
N GLY A 68 48.19 -17.83 23.87
CA GLY A 68 47.34 -17.25 22.84
C GLY A 68 46.34 -16.21 23.40
N CYS A 69 45.91 -15.29 22.57
CA CYS A 69 44.95 -14.27 22.93
C CYS A 69 43.91 -14.01 21.81
N ILE A 70 42.78 -13.50 22.25
CA ILE A 70 41.73 -13.01 21.34
C ILE A 70 42.07 -11.54 21.02
N LEU A 71 42.08 -11.20 19.74
CA LEU A 71 42.37 -9.85 19.27
C LEU A 71 41.10 -9.02 19.09
N GLU A 72 40.13 -9.59 18.38
CA GLU A 72 38.87 -8.88 18.11
C GLU A 72 37.73 -9.85 17.81
N VAL A 73 36.51 -9.32 17.85
CA VAL A 73 35.27 -10.00 17.47
C VAL A 73 34.54 -9.19 16.41
N ASN A 74 34.36 -9.79 15.25
CA ASN A 74 33.75 -9.16 14.08
C ASN A 74 32.28 -9.56 13.95
N ALA A 75 31.36 -8.57 13.94
CA ALA A 75 29.92 -8.81 13.79
C ALA A 75 29.50 -9.21 12.37
N ALA A 76 30.34 -8.96 11.36
CA ALA A 76 30.09 -9.29 9.97
C ALA A 76 31.28 -10.04 9.34
N PRO A 77 31.53 -11.30 9.75
CA PRO A 77 32.69 -12.05 9.29
C PRO A 77 32.59 -12.44 7.82
N GLY A 78 33.72 -12.42 7.12
CA GLY A 78 33.81 -12.95 5.78
C GLY A 78 33.76 -14.50 5.76
N PHE A 79 33.09 -15.08 4.78
CA PHE A 79 32.95 -16.55 4.66
C PHE A 79 33.99 -17.19 3.71
N ARG A 80 34.66 -16.37 2.88
CA ARG A 80 35.51 -16.85 1.79
C ARG A 80 36.61 -17.83 2.29
N MET A 81 37.29 -17.52 3.39
CA MET A 81 38.36 -18.35 3.96
C MET A 81 37.87 -19.75 4.39
N HIS A 82 36.59 -19.87 4.75
CA HIS A 82 35.98 -21.12 5.15
C HIS A 82 35.44 -21.93 3.96
N LEU A 83 34.79 -21.22 3.00
CA LEU A 83 34.19 -21.86 1.83
C LEU A 83 35.21 -22.31 0.79
N ALA A 84 36.36 -21.62 0.71
CA ALA A 84 37.44 -21.92 -0.23
C ALA A 84 38.79 -21.61 0.42
N PRO A 85 39.23 -22.43 1.42
CA PRO A 85 40.55 -22.29 2.01
C PRO A 85 41.64 -22.60 0.96
N SER A 86 42.85 -22.06 1.17
CA SER A 86 44.00 -22.35 0.32
C SER A 86 44.46 -23.81 0.51
N GLU A 87 44.32 -24.31 1.73
CA GLU A 87 44.64 -25.68 2.13
C GLU A 87 43.59 -26.25 3.10
N GLY A 88 43.32 -27.56 3.03
CA GLY A 88 42.34 -28.23 3.87
C GLY A 88 40.94 -28.35 3.25
N LEU A 89 39.92 -28.60 4.06
CA LEU A 89 38.57 -28.90 3.60
C LEU A 89 37.70 -27.64 3.52
N PRO A 90 36.96 -27.43 2.43
CA PRO A 90 35.92 -26.40 2.37
C PRO A 90 34.87 -26.66 3.45
N ARG A 91 34.54 -25.64 4.24
CA ARG A 91 33.49 -25.69 5.27
C ARG A 91 32.29 -24.82 4.81
N ASN A 92 31.15 -25.45 4.66
CA ASN A 92 29.93 -24.70 4.27
C ASN A 92 29.33 -23.98 5.49
N VAL A 93 30.00 -22.92 5.94
CA VAL A 93 29.53 -22.06 7.06
C VAL A 93 28.30 -21.21 6.68
N ALA A 94 27.96 -21.11 5.41
CA ALA A 94 26.78 -20.36 4.96
C ALA A 94 25.47 -21.13 5.22
N ALA A 95 25.48 -22.46 5.17
CA ALA A 95 24.27 -23.26 5.38
C ALA A 95 23.65 -23.06 6.77
N PRO A 96 24.40 -23.14 7.90
CA PRO A 96 23.85 -22.85 9.22
C PRO A 96 23.29 -21.44 9.37
N VAL A 97 23.87 -20.46 8.67
CA VAL A 97 23.38 -19.08 8.66
C VAL A 97 22.03 -18.99 7.94
N ILE A 98 21.88 -19.65 6.80
CA ILE A 98 20.61 -19.72 6.09
C ILE A 98 19.55 -20.45 6.91
N ASP A 99 19.91 -21.57 7.54
CA ASP A 99 19.01 -22.35 8.40
C ASP A 99 18.57 -21.57 9.65
N MET A 100 19.44 -20.72 10.18
CA MET A 100 19.11 -19.82 11.29
C MET A 100 18.12 -18.72 10.86
N LEU A 101 18.36 -18.09 9.70
CA LEU A 101 17.50 -17.03 9.16
C LEU A 101 16.17 -17.58 8.65
N TYR A 102 16.20 -18.76 8.05
CA TYR A 102 15.05 -19.44 7.43
C TYR A 102 14.99 -20.89 7.91
N PRO A 103 14.51 -21.13 9.15
CA PRO A 103 14.48 -22.48 9.71
C PRO A 103 13.74 -23.46 8.80
N PRO A 104 14.29 -24.67 8.57
CA PRO A 104 13.65 -25.69 7.74
C PRO A 104 12.20 -25.95 8.16
N GLY A 105 11.28 -25.95 7.19
CA GLY A 105 9.84 -26.14 7.43
C GLY A 105 9.09 -24.88 7.93
N LYS A 106 9.78 -23.78 8.14
CA LYS A 106 9.13 -22.49 8.42
C LYS A 106 8.93 -21.69 7.12
N PRO A 107 7.87 -20.88 7.01
CA PRO A 107 7.71 -19.99 5.86
C PRO A 107 8.88 -19.02 5.75
N SER A 108 9.47 -18.93 4.54
CA SER A 108 10.57 -17.99 4.24
C SER A 108 10.07 -16.66 3.69
N ARG A 109 8.75 -16.46 3.64
CA ARG A 109 8.12 -15.23 3.15
C ARG A 109 6.77 -15.02 3.83
N ILE A 110 6.39 -13.77 3.97
CA ILE A 110 5.07 -13.38 4.45
C ILE A 110 4.06 -13.32 3.29
N PRO A 111 2.76 -13.46 3.55
CA PRO A 111 1.73 -13.18 2.54
C PRO A 111 1.76 -11.71 2.09
N ILE A 112 1.56 -11.50 0.78
CA ILE A 112 1.53 -10.17 0.16
C ILE A 112 0.22 -10.02 -0.61
N ILE A 113 -0.56 -8.99 -0.25
CA ILE A 113 -1.69 -8.51 -1.05
C ILE A 113 -1.31 -7.18 -1.67
N ALA A 114 -1.33 -7.09 -2.99
CA ALA A 114 -1.04 -5.86 -3.72
C ALA A 114 -2.33 -5.29 -4.34
N VAL A 115 -2.57 -3.99 -4.13
CA VAL A 115 -3.79 -3.31 -4.57
C VAL A 115 -3.45 -2.19 -5.54
N THR A 116 -4.01 -2.24 -6.74
CA THR A 116 -3.93 -1.17 -7.73
C THR A 116 -5.32 -0.82 -8.29
N GLY A 117 -5.38 0.18 -9.13
CA GLY A 117 -6.60 0.66 -9.78
C GLY A 117 -6.55 2.17 -10.00
N THR A 118 -7.56 2.74 -10.60
CA THR A 118 -7.70 4.20 -10.72
C THR A 118 -8.17 4.77 -9.38
N ASN A 119 -9.34 4.35 -8.90
CA ASN A 119 -9.93 4.78 -7.64
C ASN A 119 -10.06 3.60 -6.65
N GLY A 120 -10.18 3.88 -5.35
CA GLY A 120 -10.45 2.89 -4.31
C GLY A 120 -9.23 2.17 -3.73
N LYS A 121 -8.03 2.34 -4.27
CA LYS A 121 -6.80 1.68 -3.81
C LYS A 121 -6.56 1.83 -2.30
N THR A 122 -6.42 3.06 -1.83
CA THR A 122 -6.12 3.38 -0.43
C THR A 122 -7.16 2.79 0.53
N THR A 123 -8.44 2.98 0.22
CA THR A 123 -9.54 2.47 1.03
C THR A 123 -9.53 0.95 1.11
N THR A 124 -9.37 0.26 -0.03
CA THR A 124 -9.29 -1.20 -0.10
C THR A 124 -8.07 -1.72 0.66
N THR A 125 -6.90 -1.10 0.49
CA THR A 125 -5.66 -1.45 1.20
C THR A 125 -5.84 -1.33 2.71
N ARG A 126 -6.37 -0.21 3.20
CA ARG A 126 -6.59 0.02 4.63
C ARG A 126 -7.63 -0.91 5.23
N LEU A 127 -8.71 -1.20 4.50
CA LEU A 127 -9.72 -2.16 4.95
C LEU A 127 -9.15 -3.58 5.05
N ILE A 128 -8.38 -4.02 4.06
CA ILE A 128 -7.70 -5.32 4.12
C ILE A 128 -6.71 -5.36 5.29
N ALA A 129 -5.90 -4.31 5.48
CA ALA A 129 -4.97 -4.24 6.60
C ALA A 129 -5.68 -4.33 7.96
N HIS A 130 -6.85 -3.70 8.10
CA HIS A 130 -7.68 -3.80 9.28
C HIS A 130 -8.20 -5.23 9.51
N ILE A 131 -8.70 -5.90 8.46
CA ILE A 131 -9.16 -7.29 8.55
C ILE A 131 -7.99 -8.20 8.95
N VAL A 132 -6.82 -8.06 8.32
CA VAL A 132 -5.61 -8.84 8.61
C VAL A 132 -5.18 -8.66 10.06
N LYS A 133 -5.16 -7.41 10.56
CA LYS A 133 -4.83 -7.10 11.95
C LYS A 133 -5.81 -7.73 12.93
N ASN A 134 -7.12 -7.64 12.67
CA ASN A 134 -8.15 -8.23 13.52
C ASN A 134 -8.09 -9.77 13.54
N ASN A 135 -7.48 -10.37 12.52
CA ASN A 135 -7.19 -11.80 12.48
C ASN A 135 -5.84 -12.17 13.15
N GLY A 136 -5.23 -11.26 13.90
CA GLY A 136 -4.09 -11.53 14.77
C GLY A 136 -2.71 -11.38 14.14
N PHE A 137 -2.61 -10.92 12.88
CA PHE A 137 -1.31 -10.72 12.22
C PHE A 137 -0.73 -9.34 12.50
N LYS A 138 0.58 -9.25 12.59
CA LYS A 138 1.30 -7.97 12.55
C LYS A 138 1.38 -7.48 11.11
N VAL A 139 0.45 -6.61 10.73
CA VAL A 139 0.34 -6.12 9.36
C VAL A 139 1.25 -4.92 9.13
N GLY A 140 1.96 -4.95 7.99
CA GLY A 140 2.61 -3.79 7.40
C GLY A 140 1.86 -3.38 6.12
N PHE A 141 1.61 -2.08 5.93
CA PHE A 141 0.94 -1.62 4.73
C PHE A 141 1.43 -0.25 4.25
N THR A 142 1.29 -0.02 2.95
CA THR A 142 1.65 1.24 2.30
C THR A 142 0.44 1.86 1.61
N THR A 143 0.32 3.18 1.68
CA THR A 143 -0.77 3.94 1.07
C THR A 143 -0.27 5.26 0.48
N SER A 144 -1.14 6.02 -0.17
CA SER A 144 -0.82 7.34 -0.71
C SER A 144 -0.51 8.41 0.37
N ASP A 145 -0.69 8.10 1.64
CA ASP A 145 -0.44 9.01 2.76
C ASP A 145 0.67 8.55 3.71
N GLY A 146 1.13 7.29 3.62
CA GLY A 146 2.24 6.84 4.45
C GLY A 146 2.49 5.34 4.48
N ILE A 147 3.61 4.96 5.12
CA ILE A 147 3.99 3.60 5.50
C ILE A 147 3.50 3.35 6.92
N TYR A 148 2.88 2.20 7.15
CA TYR A 148 2.33 1.81 8.43
C TYR A 148 2.76 0.41 8.84
N VAL A 149 3.12 0.24 10.12
CA VAL A 149 3.26 -1.06 10.78
C VAL A 149 2.24 -1.10 11.91
N GLN A 150 1.30 -2.02 11.82
CA GLN A 150 0.10 -2.05 12.66
C GLN A 150 -0.70 -0.74 12.48
N ASN A 151 -0.83 0.08 13.53
CA ASN A 151 -1.50 1.39 13.48
C ASN A 151 -0.50 2.56 13.56
N HIS A 152 0.81 2.28 13.58
CA HIS A 152 1.83 3.31 13.69
C HIS A 152 2.30 3.74 12.31
N MET A 153 2.19 5.04 12.03
CA MET A 153 2.77 5.65 10.84
C MET A 153 4.29 5.71 11.00
N MET A 154 5.01 5.02 10.14
CA MET A 154 6.48 4.98 10.14
C MET A 154 7.06 6.11 9.27
N GLU A 155 6.41 6.41 8.16
CA GLU A 155 6.81 7.47 7.22
C GLU A 155 5.57 8.11 6.62
N LYS A 156 5.55 9.44 6.50
CA LYS A 156 4.45 10.22 5.91
C LYS A 156 4.77 10.59 4.46
N GLY A 157 3.81 10.42 3.57
CA GLY A 157 3.92 10.83 2.17
C GLY A 157 3.33 9.81 1.20
N ASP A 158 3.46 10.08 -0.11
CA ASP A 158 3.05 9.10 -1.12
C ASP A 158 4.02 7.92 -1.14
N THR A 159 3.58 6.82 -0.54
CA THR A 159 4.37 5.60 -0.35
C THR A 159 3.85 4.44 -1.19
N THR A 160 3.24 4.72 -2.34
CA THR A 160 2.66 3.72 -3.25
C THR A 160 3.67 3.13 -4.25
N GLY A 161 4.96 3.33 -3.99
CA GLY A 161 6.06 2.89 -4.84
C GLY A 161 6.86 1.69 -4.30
N PRO A 162 7.82 1.18 -5.09
CA PRO A 162 8.58 -0.02 -4.75
C PRO A 162 9.48 0.14 -3.50
N ILE A 163 10.04 1.31 -3.26
CA ILE A 163 10.88 1.57 -2.07
C ILE A 163 10.09 1.35 -0.79
N SER A 164 8.85 1.83 -0.75
CA SER A 164 7.97 1.66 0.41
C SER A 164 7.51 0.22 0.59
N ALA A 165 7.29 -0.51 -0.52
CA ALA A 165 7.03 -1.94 -0.49
C ALA A 165 8.22 -2.71 0.12
N GLU A 166 9.45 -2.39 -0.33
CA GLU A 166 10.66 -2.97 0.23
C GLU A 166 10.86 -2.64 1.71
N TYR A 167 10.50 -1.42 2.15
CA TYR A 167 10.56 -1.04 3.55
C TYR A 167 9.75 -1.99 4.41
N ILE A 168 8.49 -2.24 4.05
CA ILE A 168 7.61 -3.19 4.75
C ILE A 168 8.14 -4.63 4.67
N LEU A 169 8.61 -5.07 3.51
CA LEU A 169 9.06 -6.45 3.31
C LEU A 169 10.41 -6.76 3.98
N LYS A 170 11.19 -5.74 4.34
CA LYS A 170 12.43 -5.87 5.10
C LYS A 170 12.24 -5.79 6.62
N ASP A 171 11.07 -5.38 7.09
CA ASP A 171 10.78 -5.30 8.53
C ASP A 171 10.52 -6.71 9.10
N PRO A 172 11.40 -7.21 9.99
CA PRO A 172 11.28 -8.57 10.54
C PRO A 172 10.10 -8.74 11.50
N THR A 173 9.45 -7.65 11.91
CA THR A 173 8.26 -7.69 12.78
C THR A 173 6.97 -7.85 12.01
N VAL A 174 6.98 -7.60 10.69
CA VAL A 174 5.80 -7.70 9.84
C VAL A 174 5.55 -9.17 9.46
N GLU A 175 4.34 -9.63 9.69
CA GLU A 175 3.88 -11.01 9.40
C GLU A 175 2.98 -11.08 8.16
N PHE A 176 2.48 -9.94 7.69
CA PHE A 176 1.58 -9.82 6.54
C PHE A 176 1.73 -8.44 5.89
N ALA A 177 1.87 -8.38 4.57
CA ALA A 177 2.00 -7.12 3.83
C ALA A 177 0.76 -6.82 2.97
N VAL A 178 0.26 -5.58 3.05
CA VAL A 178 -0.80 -5.06 2.17
C VAL A 178 -0.28 -3.79 1.48
N LEU A 179 -0.04 -3.87 0.17
CA LEU A 179 0.73 -2.86 -0.55
C LEU A 179 -0.14 -2.14 -1.57
N GLU A 180 -0.42 -0.86 -1.35
CA GLU A 180 -0.97 -0.01 -2.39
C GLU A 180 0.10 0.24 -3.46
N THR A 181 -0.26 0.01 -4.73
CA THR A 181 0.67 0.11 -5.86
C THR A 181 0.08 1.04 -6.92
N ALA A 182 0.62 2.25 -7.02
CA ALA A 182 0.16 3.24 -7.97
C ALA A 182 0.95 3.17 -9.30
N ARG A 183 0.30 3.64 -10.37
CA ARG A 183 0.88 3.72 -11.72
C ARG A 183 2.28 4.34 -11.74
N GLY A 184 2.44 5.48 -11.07
CA GLY A 184 3.70 6.22 -11.07
C GLY A 184 4.86 5.43 -10.47
N GLY A 185 4.61 4.63 -9.41
CA GLY A 185 5.58 3.73 -8.81
C GLY A 185 5.99 2.62 -9.77
N ILE A 186 5.00 1.94 -10.38
CA ILE A 186 5.22 0.86 -11.34
C ILE A 186 6.09 1.32 -12.52
N LEU A 187 5.78 2.48 -13.10
CA LEU A 187 6.51 3.02 -14.25
C LEU A 187 7.96 3.40 -13.92
N ARG A 188 8.20 3.95 -12.72
CA ARG A 188 9.55 4.41 -12.34
C ARG A 188 10.49 3.27 -11.95
N ALA A 189 10.02 2.28 -11.21
CA ALA A 189 10.91 1.29 -10.62
C ALA A 189 10.24 -0.07 -10.30
N GLY A 190 9.07 -0.37 -10.89
CA GLY A 190 8.39 -1.66 -10.73
C GLY A 190 7.62 -1.78 -9.41
N LEU A 191 7.59 -2.99 -8.82
CA LEU A 191 6.70 -3.34 -7.71
C LEU A 191 7.37 -3.37 -6.33
N GLY A 192 8.70 -3.52 -6.25
CA GLY A 192 9.42 -3.76 -4.99
C GLY A 192 9.28 -5.19 -4.43
N PHE A 193 8.58 -6.08 -5.16
CA PHE A 193 8.46 -7.51 -4.87
C PHE A 193 8.40 -8.32 -6.17
N SER A 194 8.84 -9.56 -6.13
CA SER A 194 8.85 -10.44 -7.32
C SER A 194 7.52 -11.18 -7.52
N ARG A 195 6.85 -11.53 -6.43
CA ARG A 195 5.59 -12.29 -6.43
C ARG A 195 4.70 -11.85 -5.27
N CYS A 196 3.38 -11.78 -5.50
CA CYS A 196 2.37 -11.61 -4.46
C CYS A 196 1.41 -12.81 -4.42
N ASP A 197 0.69 -12.93 -3.31
CA ASP A 197 -0.30 -13.98 -3.09
C ASP A 197 -1.65 -13.59 -3.69
N ILE A 198 -2.03 -12.33 -3.51
CA ILE A 198 -3.24 -11.74 -4.09
C ILE A 198 -2.90 -10.42 -4.75
N GLY A 199 -3.39 -10.21 -5.97
CA GLY A 199 -3.33 -8.93 -6.68
C GLY A 199 -4.74 -8.45 -7.00
N ILE A 200 -5.03 -7.18 -6.71
CA ILE A 200 -6.34 -6.58 -6.88
C ILE A 200 -6.26 -5.42 -7.87
N ILE A 201 -7.16 -5.39 -8.84
CA ILE A 201 -7.43 -4.19 -9.65
C ILE A 201 -8.86 -3.74 -9.35
N THR A 202 -8.99 -2.59 -8.70
CA THR A 202 -10.32 -2.05 -8.32
C THR A 202 -11.11 -1.58 -9.54
N ASN A 203 -10.47 -0.85 -10.43
CA ASN A 203 -11.02 -0.36 -11.70
C ASN A 203 -9.91 0.25 -12.57
N ILE A 204 -10.20 0.39 -13.88
CA ILE A 204 -9.34 1.05 -14.86
C ILE A 204 -10.18 2.11 -15.58
N GLN A 205 -10.01 3.36 -15.19
CA GLN A 205 -10.77 4.49 -15.68
C GLN A 205 -9.83 5.62 -16.09
N GLU A 206 -10.33 6.59 -16.84
CA GLU A 206 -9.55 7.73 -17.30
C GLU A 206 -8.99 8.52 -16.11
N ASP A 207 -7.68 8.52 -16.03
CA ASP A 207 -6.91 9.28 -15.05
C ASP A 207 -5.44 9.30 -15.46
N HIS A 208 -4.82 10.48 -15.44
CA HIS A 208 -3.42 10.65 -15.86
C HIS A 208 -3.12 10.19 -17.30
N LEU A 209 -4.06 10.22 -18.22
CA LEU A 209 -3.80 10.00 -19.64
C LEU A 209 -3.02 11.19 -20.24
N GLY A 210 -2.19 10.91 -21.25
CA GLY A 210 -1.28 11.90 -21.86
C GLY A 210 0.02 12.12 -21.09
N LEU A 211 0.32 11.31 -20.06
CA LEU A 211 1.52 11.44 -19.25
C LEU A 211 2.38 10.16 -19.30
N ASN A 212 3.71 10.32 -19.54
CA ASN A 212 4.69 9.24 -19.56
C ASN A 212 4.32 8.10 -20.54
N ASP A 213 3.98 8.45 -21.77
CA ASP A 213 3.61 7.53 -22.86
C ASP A 213 2.39 6.63 -22.51
N ILE A 214 1.50 7.11 -21.66
CA ILE A 214 0.21 6.45 -21.33
C ILE A 214 -0.92 7.30 -21.90
N ASP A 215 -1.31 7.02 -23.12
CA ASP A 215 -2.28 7.82 -23.84
C ASP A 215 -3.66 7.18 -23.89
N THR A 216 -3.74 5.87 -23.64
CA THR A 216 -4.96 5.09 -23.74
C THR A 216 -5.26 4.30 -22.46
N LEU A 217 -6.53 3.90 -22.30
CA LEU A 217 -6.94 2.98 -21.22
C LEU A 217 -6.29 1.59 -21.36
N ASP A 218 -5.98 1.14 -22.57
CA ASP A 218 -5.23 -0.12 -22.78
C ASP A 218 -3.78 0.00 -22.28
N ASP A 219 -3.12 1.15 -22.45
CA ASP A 219 -1.79 1.39 -21.86
C ASP A 219 -1.88 1.41 -20.32
N LEU A 220 -2.88 2.08 -19.78
CA LEU A 220 -3.10 2.12 -18.34
C LEU A 220 -3.39 0.72 -17.78
N ALA A 221 -4.18 -0.09 -18.50
CA ALA A 221 -4.46 -1.49 -18.17
C ALA A 221 -3.18 -2.33 -18.19
N ARG A 222 -2.33 -2.15 -19.18
CA ARG A 222 -1.03 -2.84 -19.27
C ARG A 222 -0.14 -2.55 -18.06
N VAL A 223 -0.03 -1.28 -17.65
CA VAL A 223 0.78 -0.89 -16.49
C VAL A 223 0.20 -1.46 -15.19
N LYS A 224 -1.09 -1.26 -14.92
CA LYS A 224 -1.76 -1.80 -13.71
C LYS A 224 -1.77 -3.34 -13.72
N GLY A 225 -1.88 -3.95 -14.89
CA GLY A 225 -1.80 -5.39 -15.11
C GLY A 225 -0.52 -6.04 -14.62
N THR A 226 0.58 -5.27 -14.46
CA THR A 226 1.83 -5.76 -13.89
C THR A 226 1.62 -6.34 -12.49
N VAL A 227 0.73 -5.77 -11.68
CA VAL A 227 0.41 -6.26 -10.34
C VAL A 227 -0.17 -7.67 -10.39
N VAL A 228 -1.21 -7.90 -11.22
CA VAL A 228 -1.87 -9.21 -11.30
C VAL A 228 -1.03 -10.25 -12.08
N LYS A 229 -0.12 -9.81 -12.94
CA LYS A 229 0.86 -10.69 -13.61
C LYS A 229 2.00 -11.15 -12.67
N SER A 230 2.21 -10.45 -11.56
CA SER A 230 3.20 -10.83 -10.54
C SER A 230 2.67 -11.85 -9.52
N ILE A 231 1.43 -12.31 -9.65
CA ILE A 231 0.84 -13.27 -8.72
C ILE A 231 1.48 -14.65 -8.89
N LYS A 232 1.71 -15.36 -7.79
CA LYS A 232 2.16 -16.77 -7.82
C LYS A 232 1.08 -17.67 -8.45
N LYS A 233 1.47 -18.84 -9.01
CA LYS A 233 0.53 -19.73 -9.74
C LYS A 233 -0.70 -20.16 -8.93
N ASP A 234 -0.53 -20.41 -7.65
CA ASP A 234 -1.56 -20.80 -6.69
C ASP A 234 -2.25 -19.60 -6.02
N GLY A 235 -1.83 -18.38 -6.35
CA GLY A 235 -2.42 -17.13 -5.85
C GLY A 235 -3.67 -16.70 -6.63
N TRP A 236 -4.19 -15.52 -6.31
CA TRP A 236 -5.47 -15.02 -6.82
C TRP A 236 -5.38 -13.61 -7.39
N ALA A 237 -5.88 -13.42 -8.58
CA ALA A 237 -6.24 -12.11 -9.12
C ALA A 237 -7.69 -11.79 -8.74
N ILE A 238 -7.93 -10.60 -8.21
CA ILE A 238 -9.28 -10.09 -7.91
C ILE A 238 -9.55 -8.93 -8.87
N LEU A 239 -10.57 -9.10 -9.72
CA LEU A 239 -10.88 -8.18 -10.81
C LEU A 239 -12.34 -7.72 -10.73
N ASN A 240 -12.57 -6.47 -11.14
CA ASN A 240 -13.91 -5.93 -11.31
C ASN A 240 -14.55 -6.51 -12.56
N ALA A 241 -15.65 -7.27 -12.39
CA ALA A 241 -16.37 -7.91 -13.50
C ALA A 241 -17.12 -6.93 -14.41
N GLU A 242 -17.35 -5.70 -13.95
CA GLU A 242 -18.02 -4.62 -14.70
C GLU A 242 -17.04 -3.76 -15.49
N ASP A 243 -15.73 -3.95 -15.26
CA ASP A 243 -14.67 -3.19 -15.92
C ASP A 243 -14.09 -3.99 -17.09
N GLU A 244 -14.35 -3.54 -18.30
CA GLU A 244 -13.94 -4.25 -19.52
C GLU A 244 -12.41 -4.39 -19.61
N TYR A 245 -11.63 -3.39 -19.14
CA TYR A 245 -10.17 -3.44 -19.16
C TYR A 245 -9.62 -4.42 -18.12
N CYS A 246 -10.26 -4.53 -16.96
CA CYS A 246 -9.99 -5.60 -16.01
C CYS A 246 -10.25 -6.98 -16.63
N MET A 247 -11.37 -7.14 -17.33
CA MET A 247 -11.74 -8.42 -17.97
C MET A 247 -10.81 -8.79 -19.13
N LYS A 248 -10.31 -7.83 -19.89
CA LYS A 248 -9.31 -8.07 -20.96
C LYS A 248 -8.01 -8.68 -20.44
N LEU A 249 -7.61 -8.40 -19.20
CA LEU A 249 -6.38 -8.92 -18.60
C LEU A 249 -6.45 -10.42 -18.26
N VAL A 250 -7.63 -10.99 -18.11
CA VAL A 250 -7.83 -12.39 -17.66
C VAL A 250 -7.06 -13.39 -18.53
N LYS A 251 -7.05 -13.18 -19.83
CA LYS A 251 -6.35 -14.06 -20.80
C LYS A 251 -4.84 -14.16 -20.60
N ASP A 252 -4.24 -13.15 -19.97
CA ASP A 252 -2.79 -13.04 -19.75
C ASP A 252 -2.35 -13.60 -18.37
N LEU A 253 -3.29 -14.08 -17.55
CA LEU A 253 -3.03 -14.51 -16.19
C LEU A 253 -2.79 -16.02 -16.11
N SER A 254 -1.80 -16.40 -15.30
CA SER A 254 -1.46 -17.81 -15.03
C SER A 254 -1.86 -18.27 -13.62
N CYS A 255 -2.49 -17.38 -12.83
CA CYS A 255 -3.00 -17.64 -11.48
C CYS A 255 -4.51 -17.90 -11.48
N ASN A 256 -5.08 -18.16 -10.30
CA ASN A 256 -6.51 -18.20 -10.14
C ASN A 256 -7.12 -16.80 -10.27
N VAL A 257 -8.37 -16.72 -10.73
CA VAL A 257 -9.09 -15.44 -10.88
C VAL A 257 -10.40 -15.50 -10.12
N ALA A 258 -10.65 -14.48 -9.32
CA ALA A 258 -11.91 -14.21 -8.65
C ALA A 258 -12.38 -12.80 -9.02
N TYR A 259 -13.68 -12.56 -8.87
CA TYR A 259 -14.28 -11.32 -9.39
C TYR A 259 -15.14 -10.65 -8.34
N PHE A 260 -15.37 -9.36 -8.49
CA PHE A 260 -16.41 -8.65 -7.75
C PHE A 260 -17.28 -7.82 -8.68
N SER A 261 -18.54 -7.59 -8.28
CA SER A 261 -19.53 -6.82 -9.05
C SER A 261 -20.51 -6.12 -8.11
N MET A 262 -20.84 -4.88 -8.43
CA MET A 262 -21.89 -4.10 -7.75
C MET A 262 -23.30 -4.49 -8.20
N ASP A 263 -23.44 -5.08 -9.39
CA ASP A 263 -24.72 -5.48 -9.96
C ASP A 263 -24.98 -6.98 -9.78
N GLU A 264 -25.90 -7.31 -8.88
CA GLU A 264 -26.38 -8.68 -8.69
C GLU A 264 -27.02 -9.29 -9.95
N ASN A 265 -27.47 -8.45 -10.87
CA ASN A 265 -28.11 -8.82 -12.12
C ASN A 265 -27.15 -8.89 -13.30
N SER A 266 -25.89 -8.50 -13.10
CA SER A 266 -24.85 -8.58 -14.13
C SER A 266 -24.82 -9.97 -14.79
N ALA A 267 -25.02 -10.01 -16.09
CA ALA A 267 -24.94 -11.25 -16.87
C ALA A 267 -23.54 -11.88 -16.76
N VAL A 268 -22.50 -11.04 -16.74
CA VAL A 268 -21.12 -11.47 -16.59
C VAL A 268 -20.88 -12.11 -15.23
N ALA A 269 -21.27 -11.45 -14.12
CA ALA A 269 -21.09 -11.99 -12.77
C ALA A 269 -21.87 -13.32 -12.58
N LYS A 270 -23.11 -13.41 -13.10
CA LYS A 270 -23.91 -14.63 -13.06
C LYS A 270 -23.27 -15.77 -13.86
N GLN A 271 -22.75 -15.48 -15.05
CA GLN A 271 -22.08 -16.47 -15.89
C GLN A 271 -20.81 -17.00 -15.22
N LEU A 272 -19.94 -16.10 -14.71
CA LEU A 272 -18.73 -16.47 -13.98
C LEU A 272 -19.03 -17.37 -12.76
N ALA A 273 -20.06 -17.01 -11.98
CA ALA A 273 -20.47 -17.84 -10.85
C ALA A 273 -20.93 -19.25 -11.29
N LYS A 274 -21.75 -19.35 -12.37
CA LYS A 274 -22.18 -20.64 -12.94
C LYS A 274 -21.00 -21.48 -13.43
N GLU A 275 -19.95 -20.88 -13.97
CA GLU A 275 -18.71 -21.53 -14.36
C GLU A 275 -17.85 -22.00 -13.17
N GLY A 276 -18.35 -21.82 -11.94
CA GLY A 276 -17.65 -22.20 -10.72
C GLY A 276 -16.55 -21.23 -10.26
N LYS A 277 -16.48 -20.01 -10.86
CA LYS A 277 -15.63 -18.95 -10.39
C LYS A 277 -16.16 -18.36 -9.09
N ILE A 278 -15.26 -17.80 -8.28
CA ILE A 278 -15.64 -17.11 -7.04
C ILE A 278 -15.95 -15.67 -7.38
N VAL A 279 -17.13 -15.18 -7.00
CA VAL A 279 -17.60 -13.83 -7.29
C VAL A 279 -18.18 -13.21 -6.02
N ALA A 280 -17.65 -12.07 -5.59
CA ALA A 280 -18.28 -11.25 -4.56
C ALA A 280 -19.26 -10.26 -5.20
N VAL A 281 -20.51 -10.22 -4.73
CA VAL A 281 -21.56 -9.35 -5.29
C VAL A 281 -22.29 -8.58 -4.19
N TYR A 282 -22.73 -7.38 -4.55
CA TYR A 282 -23.70 -6.64 -3.74
C TYR A 282 -25.10 -7.14 -4.10
N GLU A 283 -25.71 -7.96 -3.25
CA GLU A 283 -26.98 -8.64 -3.52
C GLU A 283 -28.00 -8.39 -2.40
N ASN A 284 -29.15 -7.79 -2.73
CA ASN A 284 -30.23 -7.53 -1.78
C ASN A 284 -29.75 -6.82 -0.49
N GLY A 285 -28.85 -5.87 -0.61
CA GLY A 285 -28.27 -5.13 0.52
C GLY A 285 -27.14 -5.84 1.25
N PHE A 286 -26.68 -7.01 0.78
CA PHE A 286 -25.61 -7.78 1.39
C PHE A 286 -24.35 -7.84 0.55
N ILE A 287 -23.22 -7.90 1.22
CA ILE A 287 -21.94 -8.36 0.67
C ILE A 287 -22.00 -9.88 0.63
N THR A 288 -22.07 -10.45 -0.58
CA THR A 288 -22.33 -11.89 -0.78
C THR A 288 -21.22 -12.51 -1.64
N ILE A 289 -20.66 -13.64 -1.22
CA ILE A 289 -19.71 -14.42 -2.02
C ILE A 289 -20.46 -15.61 -2.66
N LYS A 290 -20.26 -15.81 -3.96
CA LYS A 290 -20.92 -16.86 -4.76
C LYS A 290 -19.90 -17.74 -5.46
N LYS A 291 -20.24 -19.04 -5.59
CA LYS A 291 -19.53 -20.02 -6.42
C LYS A 291 -20.50 -21.12 -6.85
N GLY A 292 -20.87 -21.19 -8.10
CA GLY A 292 -21.95 -22.04 -8.55
C GLY A 292 -23.27 -21.68 -7.87
N GLU A 293 -23.96 -22.67 -7.35
CA GLU A 293 -25.19 -22.50 -6.56
C GLU A 293 -24.93 -22.11 -5.09
N TRP A 294 -23.70 -22.24 -4.65
CA TRP A 294 -23.33 -21.95 -3.27
C TRP A 294 -23.13 -20.45 -3.07
N LYS A 295 -23.65 -19.93 -1.95
CA LYS A 295 -23.45 -18.52 -1.56
C LYS A 295 -23.33 -18.35 -0.05
N ILE A 296 -22.52 -17.38 0.35
CA ILE A 296 -22.42 -16.88 1.72
C ILE A 296 -22.75 -15.39 1.72
N ARG A 297 -23.69 -14.98 2.56
CA ARG A 297 -23.90 -13.57 2.94
C ARG A 297 -22.94 -13.25 4.05
N VAL A 298 -21.96 -12.40 3.77
CA VAL A 298 -20.92 -12.03 4.75
C VAL A 298 -21.46 -10.98 5.70
N GLU A 299 -21.97 -9.84 5.18
CA GLU A 299 -22.49 -8.76 6.01
C GLU A 299 -23.50 -7.91 5.22
N ARG A 300 -24.38 -7.20 5.95
CA ARG A 300 -25.22 -6.13 5.37
C ARG A 300 -24.38 -4.90 5.09
N ALA A 301 -24.49 -4.30 3.92
CA ALA A 301 -23.77 -3.09 3.58
C ALA A 301 -24.08 -1.93 4.56
N THR A 302 -25.32 -1.83 5.05
CA THR A 302 -25.75 -0.82 6.04
C THR A 302 -25.07 -0.95 7.41
N HIS A 303 -24.54 -2.13 7.75
CA HIS A 303 -23.80 -2.38 8.99
C HIS A 303 -22.29 -2.10 8.84
N VAL A 304 -21.83 -1.85 7.63
CA VAL A 304 -20.44 -1.50 7.35
C VAL A 304 -20.29 0.03 7.37
N PRO A 305 -19.69 0.62 8.41
CA PRO A 305 -19.65 2.09 8.55
C PRO A 305 -19.05 2.81 7.35
N LEU A 306 -18.05 2.18 6.69
CA LEU A 306 -17.41 2.70 5.49
C LEU A 306 -18.40 2.99 4.35
N THR A 307 -19.53 2.31 4.29
CA THR A 307 -20.52 2.49 3.23
C THR A 307 -21.48 3.65 3.47
N LEU A 308 -21.35 4.32 4.63
CA LEU A 308 -22.23 5.43 5.05
C LEU A 308 -23.73 5.04 4.96
N GLY A 309 -24.07 3.94 5.62
CA GLY A 309 -25.42 3.38 5.63
C GLY A 309 -25.86 2.78 4.28
N GLY A 310 -24.91 2.34 3.46
CA GLY A 310 -25.15 1.79 2.13
C GLY A 310 -25.34 2.84 1.02
N LYS A 311 -25.19 4.13 1.33
CA LYS A 311 -25.38 5.23 0.39
C LYS A 311 -24.14 5.48 -0.49
N ALA A 312 -22.94 5.22 0.00
CA ALA A 312 -21.69 5.37 -0.76
C ALA A 312 -21.40 4.07 -1.56
N LYS A 313 -22.01 3.92 -2.74
CA LYS A 313 -21.92 2.71 -3.53
C LYS A 313 -20.50 2.34 -3.95
N PHE A 314 -19.69 3.33 -4.33
CA PHE A 314 -18.28 3.10 -4.66
C PHE A 314 -17.46 2.56 -3.48
N MET A 315 -17.86 2.86 -2.23
CA MET A 315 -17.28 2.24 -1.04
C MET A 315 -17.71 0.78 -0.90
N ILE A 316 -18.93 0.42 -1.30
CA ILE A 316 -19.38 -0.98 -1.32
C ILE A 316 -18.50 -1.79 -2.28
N ALA A 317 -18.14 -1.25 -3.45
CA ALA A 317 -17.21 -1.91 -4.38
C ALA A 317 -15.85 -2.21 -3.73
N ASN A 318 -15.30 -1.25 -2.96
CA ASN A 318 -14.07 -1.45 -2.20
C ASN A 318 -14.23 -2.54 -1.11
N VAL A 319 -15.37 -2.56 -0.43
CA VAL A 319 -15.71 -3.60 0.57
C VAL A 319 -15.81 -4.99 -0.08
N LEU A 320 -16.43 -5.11 -1.26
CA LEU A 320 -16.49 -6.38 -2.00
C LEU A 320 -15.09 -6.91 -2.33
N ALA A 321 -14.21 -6.06 -2.86
CA ALA A 321 -12.84 -6.44 -3.20
C ALA A 321 -12.04 -6.86 -1.95
N ALA A 322 -12.15 -6.10 -0.87
CA ALA A 322 -11.46 -6.40 0.39
C ALA A 322 -11.99 -7.68 1.07
N THR A 323 -13.31 -7.86 1.09
CA THR A 323 -13.97 -9.08 1.61
C THR A 323 -13.51 -10.31 0.84
N LEU A 324 -13.45 -10.20 -0.48
CA LEU A 324 -13.03 -11.30 -1.34
C LEU A 324 -11.54 -11.64 -1.11
N ALA A 325 -10.68 -10.64 -0.96
CA ALA A 325 -9.27 -10.84 -0.64
C ALA A 325 -9.08 -11.56 0.69
N ALA A 326 -9.79 -11.13 1.73
CA ALA A 326 -9.77 -11.78 3.04
C ALA A 326 -10.27 -13.22 2.99
N TYR A 327 -11.36 -13.46 2.28
CA TYR A 327 -11.91 -14.81 2.10
C TYR A 327 -10.94 -15.75 1.37
N LEU A 328 -10.32 -15.27 0.30
CA LEU A 328 -9.34 -16.04 -0.49
C LEU A 328 -8.02 -16.28 0.28
N GLN A 329 -7.71 -15.42 1.25
CA GLN A 329 -6.60 -15.63 2.18
C GLN A 329 -6.90 -16.69 3.24
N GLY A 330 -8.16 -17.13 3.35
CA GLY A 330 -8.59 -18.18 4.26
C GLY A 330 -9.15 -17.69 5.60
N PHE A 331 -9.42 -16.39 5.74
CA PHE A 331 -10.06 -15.88 6.96
C PHE A 331 -11.54 -16.33 7.05
N LYS A 332 -12.01 -16.54 8.26
CA LYS A 332 -13.40 -16.96 8.48
C LYS A 332 -14.36 -15.80 8.18
N THR A 333 -15.50 -16.13 7.61
CA THR A 333 -16.50 -15.12 7.23
C THR A 333 -17.02 -14.30 8.41
N ASP A 334 -17.13 -14.91 9.60
CA ASP A 334 -17.57 -14.20 10.80
C ASP A 334 -16.52 -13.18 11.27
N ASP A 335 -15.22 -13.51 11.19
CA ASP A 335 -14.13 -12.61 11.53
C ASP A 335 -14.02 -11.46 10.49
N ILE A 336 -14.29 -11.77 9.22
CA ILE A 336 -14.38 -10.75 8.16
C ILE A 336 -15.56 -9.81 8.46
N SER A 337 -16.75 -10.35 8.72
CA SER A 337 -17.95 -9.57 9.04
C SER A 337 -17.71 -8.62 10.23
N LEU A 338 -17.17 -9.13 11.34
CA LEU A 338 -16.84 -8.31 12.51
C LEU A 338 -15.82 -7.21 12.16
N SER A 339 -14.82 -7.52 11.34
CA SER A 339 -13.84 -6.53 10.90
C SER A 339 -14.46 -5.44 10.04
N LEU A 340 -15.40 -5.78 9.17
CA LEU A 340 -16.13 -4.82 8.35
C LEU A 340 -16.97 -3.86 9.22
N GLN A 341 -17.62 -4.37 10.27
CA GLN A 341 -18.44 -3.57 11.21
C GLN A 341 -17.60 -2.63 12.06
N THR A 342 -16.35 -2.98 12.36
CA THR A 342 -15.43 -2.20 13.20
C THR A 342 -14.55 -1.23 12.43
N PHE A 343 -14.61 -1.22 11.10
CA PHE A 343 -13.87 -0.27 10.27
C PHE A 343 -14.62 1.05 10.13
N ILE A 344 -14.37 1.97 11.06
CA ILE A 344 -15.05 3.26 11.10
C ILE A 344 -14.22 4.29 10.30
N PRO A 345 -14.77 4.88 9.21
CA PRO A 345 -14.08 5.92 8.46
C PRO A 345 -13.86 7.14 9.35
N SER A 346 -12.62 7.60 9.40
CA SER A 346 -12.22 8.77 10.20
C SER A 346 -10.99 9.42 9.61
N ALA A 347 -10.67 10.62 10.04
CA ALA A 347 -9.45 11.32 9.68
C ALA A 347 -8.17 10.51 9.95
N ALA A 348 -8.18 9.66 10.99
CA ALA A 348 -7.05 8.80 11.32
C ALA A 348 -7.03 7.48 10.50
N GLN A 349 -8.21 6.89 10.26
CA GLN A 349 -8.31 5.56 9.65
C GLN A 349 -8.40 5.60 8.13
N THR A 350 -9.02 6.62 7.56
CA THR A 350 -9.18 6.81 6.11
C THR A 350 -9.03 8.28 5.73
N PRO A 351 -7.86 8.92 5.94
CA PRO A 351 -7.71 10.36 5.72
C PRO A 351 -8.08 10.74 4.29
N GLY A 352 -8.98 11.72 4.14
CA GLY A 352 -9.46 12.20 2.85
C GLY A 352 -10.27 11.18 2.04
N ARG A 353 -10.91 10.23 2.69
CA ARG A 353 -11.80 9.27 2.03
C ARG A 353 -13.16 9.29 2.73
N MET A 354 -14.05 10.15 2.23
CA MET A 354 -15.41 10.36 2.76
C MET A 354 -15.41 10.68 4.27
N ASN A 355 -14.51 11.55 4.73
CA ASN A 355 -14.51 11.97 6.13
C ASN A 355 -15.60 13.00 6.39
N ILE A 356 -16.61 12.62 7.15
CA ILE A 356 -17.74 13.49 7.50
C ILE A 356 -17.53 14.00 8.94
N PHE A 357 -17.60 15.31 9.08
CA PHE A 357 -17.57 16.03 10.35
C PHE A 357 -18.94 16.65 10.61
N GLU A 358 -19.52 16.37 11.76
CA GLU A 358 -20.85 16.84 12.13
C GLU A 358 -20.75 18.02 13.11
N PHE A 359 -21.11 19.20 12.62
CA PHE A 359 -21.34 20.41 13.40
C PHE A 359 -22.80 20.50 13.86
N LYS A 360 -23.09 21.31 14.87
CA LYS A 360 -24.47 21.48 15.38
C LYS A 360 -25.46 21.93 14.31
N LYS A 361 -24.99 22.74 13.34
CA LYS A 361 -25.85 23.39 12.33
C LYS A 361 -25.66 22.84 10.91
N PHE A 362 -24.51 22.26 10.60
CA PHE A 362 -24.15 21.82 9.25
C PHE A 362 -23.20 20.62 9.30
N LYS A 363 -22.88 20.08 8.13
CA LYS A 363 -21.89 18.98 8.01
C LYS A 363 -20.80 19.35 7.00
N VAL A 364 -19.59 18.84 7.24
CA VAL A 364 -18.46 18.98 6.34
C VAL A 364 -17.97 17.60 5.91
N LEU A 365 -17.89 17.38 4.60
CA LEU A 365 -17.29 16.20 3.99
C LEU A 365 -15.92 16.60 3.40
N ILE A 366 -14.88 15.83 3.72
CA ILE A 366 -13.57 15.91 3.07
C ILE A 366 -13.33 14.65 2.27
N ASP A 367 -13.02 14.79 0.97
CA ASP A 367 -12.68 13.68 0.08
C ASP A 367 -11.54 14.08 -0.87
N PHE A 368 -10.79 13.09 -1.34
CA PHE A 368 -9.66 13.25 -2.28
C PHE A 368 -10.07 13.10 -3.75
N ALA A 369 -11.34 13.08 -4.07
CA ALA A 369 -11.79 12.96 -5.47
C ALA A 369 -11.17 14.05 -6.35
N HIS A 370 -10.51 13.66 -7.44
CA HIS A 370 -9.73 14.55 -8.32
C HIS A 370 -9.81 14.14 -9.80
N ASN A 371 -10.70 13.22 -10.14
CA ASN A 371 -10.98 12.80 -11.51
C ASN A 371 -12.49 12.62 -11.73
N PRO A 372 -12.98 12.57 -12.97
CA PRO A 372 -14.43 12.50 -13.26
C PRO A 372 -15.13 11.32 -12.56
N ALA A 373 -14.49 10.16 -12.50
CA ALA A 373 -15.07 8.98 -11.85
C ALA A 373 -15.19 9.15 -10.32
N GLY A 374 -14.20 9.76 -9.68
CA GLY A 374 -14.27 10.13 -8.26
C GLY A 374 -15.41 11.12 -7.99
N TYR A 375 -15.52 12.16 -8.82
CA TYR A 375 -16.61 13.14 -8.73
C TYR A 375 -17.99 12.49 -8.89
N ARG A 376 -18.18 11.56 -9.84
CA ARG A 376 -19.44 10.79 -9.98
C ARG A 376 -19.77 9.97 -8.75
N GLY A 377 -18.76 9.37 -8.10
CA GLY A 377 -18.99 8.64 -6.84
C GLY A 377 -19.48 9.55 -5.72
N VAL A 378 -18.89 10.74 -5.59
CA VAL A 378 -19.35 11.76 -4.62
C VAL A 378 -20.74 12.30 -5.02
N GLU A 379 -21.02 12.56 -6.31
CA GLU A 379 -22.31 12.97 -6.84
C GLU A 379 -23.42 11.98 -6.44
N GLU A 380 -23.17 10.69 -6.64
CA GLU A 380 -24.12 9.63 -6.28
C GLU A 380 -24.43 9.63 -4.77
N TYR A 381 -23.40 9.76 -3.92
CA TYR A 381 -23.59 9.89 -2.48
C TYR A 381 -24.40 11.14 -2.12
N LEU A 382 -23.99 12.32 -2.63
CA LEU A 382 -24.64 13.59 -2.34
C LEU A 382 -26.09 13.67 -2.84
N SER A 383 -26.46 12.90 -3.87
CA SER A 383 -27.85 12.79 -4.33
C SER A 383 -28.78 12.21 -3.26
N SER A 384 -28.24 11.43 -2.32
CA SER A 384 -28.96 10.84 -1.21
C SER A 384 -28.88 11.65 0.10
N VAL A 385 -28.16 12.77 0.09
CA VAL A 385 -28.00 13.66 1.24
C VAL A 385 -29.01 14.79 1.18
N GLU A 386 -29.83 14.90 2.23
CA GLU A 386 -30.72 16.05 2.42
C GLU A 386 -29.93 17.20 3.06
N ALA A 387 -30.00 18.37 2.44
CA ALA A 387 -29.37 19.60 2.91
C ALA A 387 -30.12 20.81 2.39
N THR A 388 -30.14 21.90 3.17
CA THR A 388 -30.74 23.20 2.75
C THR A 388 -29.92 23.85 1.64
N LYS A 389 -28.58 23.66 1.68
CA LYS A 389 -27.64 24.17 0.68
C LYS A 389 -26.43 23.26 0.60
N LYS A 390 -26.05 22.89 -0.60
CA LYS A 390 -24.82 22.10 -0.86
C LYS A 390 -23.73 23.03 -1.38
N ILE A 391 -22.62 23.13 -0.66
CA ILE A 391 -21.47 23.98 -0.99
C ILE A 391 -20.30 23.08 -1.37
N GLY A 392 -19.74 23.29 -2.56
CA GLY A 392 -18.57 22.55 -3.04
C GLY A 392 -17.31 23.41 -3.06
N ILE A 393 -16.21 22.90 -2.52
CA ILE A 393 -14.88 23.48 -2.65
C ILE A 393 -14.11 22.59 -3.61
N ILE A 394 -13.77 23.10 -4.80
CA ILE A 394 -13.18 22.32 -5.88
C ILE A 394 -11.90 22.96 -6.43
N ALA A 395 -11.08 22.17 -7.11
CA ALA A 395 -9.92 22.64 -7.85
C ALA A 395 -9.79 21.88 -9.18
N GLY A 396 -9.09 22.47 -10.14
CA GLY A 396 -8.61 21.76 -11.32
C GLY A 396 -7.19 21.26 -11.12
N VAL A 397 -6.94 20.00 -11.48
CA VAL A 397 -5.61 19.40 -11.37
C VAL A 397 -4.80 19.68 -12.62
N GLY A 398 -3.71 20.44 -12.49
CA GLY A 398 -2.99 21.04 -13.62
C GLY A 398 -2.35 20.06 -14.62
N ASP A 399 -2.10 18.80 -14.25
CA ASP A 399 -1.60 17.76 -15.15
C ASP A 399 -2.69 16.86 -15.75
N ARG A 400 -3.95 17.29 -15.67
CA ARG A 400 -5.09 16.62 -16.34
C ARG A 400 -5.36 17.25 -17.69
N ARG A 401 -6.02 16.48 -18.57
CA ARG A 401 -6.50 17.01 -19.84
C ARG A 401 -7.58 18.07 -19.60
N ASP A 402 -7.75 18.98 -20.54
CA ASP A 402 -8.77 20.02 -20.44
C ASP A 402 -10.18 19.45 -20.29
N GLU A 403 -10.46 18.37 -21.02
CA GLU A 403 -11.73 17.66 -20.97
C GLU A 403 -12.03 17.11 -19.56
N ASP A 404 -11.02 16.55 -18.88
CA ASP A 404 -11.17 16.00 -17.54
C ASP A 404 -11.47 17.08 -16.50
N ILE A 405 -10.81 18.25 -16.61
CA ILE A 405 -11.06 19.41 -15.73
C ILE A 405 -12.48 19.95 -15.96
N LYS A 406 -12.87 20.13 -17.22
CA LYS A 406 -14.22 20.58 -17.58
C LYS A 406 -15.29 19.59 -17.12
N GLU A 407 -15.06 18.30 -17.29
CA GLU A 407 -16.02 17.28 -16.86
C GLU A 407 -16.18 17.26 -15.34
N CYS A 408 -15.08 17.34 -14.56
CA CYS A 408 -15.16 17.49 -13.10
C CYS A 408 -15.99 18.70 -12.69
N ALA A 409 -15.76 19.84 -13.33
CA ALA A 409 -16.51 21.07 -13.06
C ALA A 409 -18.00 20.96 -13.44
N MET A 410 -18.30 20.29 -14.55
CA MET A 410 -19.68 19.98 -14.97
C MET A 410 -20.39 19.10 -13.95
N ILE A 411 -19.73 18.08 -13.44
CA ILE A 411 -20.27 17.20 -12.38
C ILE A 411 -20.48 18.02 -11.10
N ALA A 412 -19.51 18.86 -10.72
CA ALA A 412 -19.63 19.73 -9.55
C ALA A 412 -20.85 20.66 -9.63
N ALA A 413 -21.09 21.25 -10.80
CA ALA A 413 -22.24 22.10 -11.01
C ALA A 413 -23.59 21.37 -10.86
N ARG A 414 -23.64 20.07 -11.03
CA ARG A 414 -24.83 19.25 -10.74
C ARG A 414 -24.99 18.92 -9.26
N MET A 415 -23.88 18.83 -8.52
CA MET A 415 -23.86 18.46 -7.11
C MET A 415 -24.17 19.62 -6.16
N PHE A 416 -23.73 20.84 -6.51
CA PHE A 416 -23.66 21.96 -5.59
C PHE A 416 -24.57 23.13 -6.01
N ASP A 417 -25.10 23.84 -5.01
CA ASP A 417 -25.82 25.07 -5.17
C ASP A 417 -24.87 26.28 -5.22
N HIS A 418 -23.71 26.13 -4.58
CA HIS A 418 -22.63 27.12 -4.55
C HIS A 418 -21.27 26.43 -4.67
N ILE A 419 -20.38 27.00 -5.49
CA ILE A 419 -19.03 26.44 -5.73
C ILE A 419 -17.97 27.48 -5.34
N ILE A 420 -17.03 27.08 -4.49
CA ILE A 420 -15.82 27.84 -4.20
C ILE A 420 -14.68 27.20 -4.99
N ILE A 421 -14.11 27.94 -5.92
CA ILE A 421 -13.00 27.52 -6.76
C ILE A 421 -11.70 27.88 -6.04
N ARG A 422 -10.89 26.89 -5.74
CA ARG A 422 -9.56 27.04 -5.17
C ARG A 422 -8.49 26.58 -6.15
N GLN A 423 -7.22 26.86 -5.83
CA GLN A 423 -6.08 26.38 -6.60
C GLN A 423 -5.33 25.26 -5.87
N GLU A 424 -4.77 24.34 -6.64
CA GLU A 424 -3.81 23.38 -6.10
C GLU A 424 -2.46 24.06 -5.79
N LYS A 425 -1.74 23.52 -4.82
CA LYS A 425 -0.42 24.00 -4.44
C LYS A 425 0.59 24.01 -5.61
N HIS A 426 0.44 23.06 -6.54
CA HIS A 426 1.31 22.88 -7.70
C HIS A 426 0.47 22.83 -8.98
N LEU A 427 0.51 23.89 -9.78
CA LEU A 427 -0.25 24.02 -11.02
C LEU A 427 0.33 23.23 -12.20
N ARG A 428 1.48 22.57 -12.00
CA ARG A 428 2.09 21.61 -12.95
C ARG A 428 2.27 22.14 -14.37
N GLY A 429 2.65 23.40 -14.48
CA GLY A 429 2.95 24.08 -15.74
C GLY A 429 1.81 24.91 -16.32
N ARG A 430 0.62 24.90 -15.74
CA ARG A 430 -0.50 25.79 -16.09
C ARG A 430 -0.51 27.04 -15.22
N THR A 431 -1.26 28.05 -15.63
CA THR A 431 -1.57 29.25 -14.84
C THR A 431 -2.87 29.06 -14.04
N GLU A 432 -3.07 29.86 -12.99
CA GLU A 432 -4.33 29.89 -12.25
C GLU A 432 -5.51 30.30 -13.16
N GLU A 433 -5.27 31.24 -14.07
CA GLU A 433 -6.27 31.76 -15.00
C GLU A 433 -6.74 30.65 -15.96
N GLU A 434 -5.80 29.92 -16.57
CA GLU A 434 -6.11 28.76 -17.46
C GLU A 434 -6.98 27.71 -16.76
N ILE A 435 -6.66 27.36 -15.51
CA ILE A 435 -7.44 26.37 -14.75
C ILE A 435 -8.82 26.92 -14.39
N ASN A 436 -8.89 28.18 -13.97
CA ASN A 436 -10.19 28.81 -13.65
C ASN A 436 -11.09 28.87 -14.87
N ASP A 437 -10.57 29.24 -16.04
CA ASP A 437 -11.33 29.31 -17.29
C ASP A 437 -11.92 27.94 -17.66
N LEU A 438 -11.12 26.86 -17.56
CA LEU A 438 -11.59 25.50 -17.80
C LEU A 438 -12.69 25.07 -16.83
N ILE A 439 -12.56 25.42 -15.54
CA ILE A 439 -13.62 25.16 -14.54
C ILE A 439 -14.90 25.95 -14.87
N LEU A 440 -14.78 27.20 -15.17
CA LEU A 440 -15.92 28.04 -15.50
C LEU A 440 -16.63 27.61 -16.80
N GLU A 441 -15.85 27.19 -17.82
CA GLU A 441 -16.41 26.57 -19.02
C GLU A 441 -17.21 25.30 -18.69
N GLY A 442 -16.66 24.42 -17.83
CA GLY A 442 -17.33 23.18 -17.37
C GLY A 442 -18.62 23.49 -16.59
N ILE A 443 -18.61 24.48 -15.68
CA ILE A 443 -19.80 24.92 -14.94
C ILE A 443 -20.86 25.41 -15.93
N THR A 444 -20.47 26.24 -16.89
CA THR A 444 -21.37 26.79 -17.92
C THR A 444 -21.95 25.68 -18.79
N ALA A 445 -21.13 24.73 -19.21
CA ALA A 445 -21.54 23.59 -20.06
C ALA A 445 -22.52 22.64 -19.34
N SER A 446 -22.59 22.67 -18.00
CA SER A 446 -23.57 21.87 -17.24
C SER A 446 -25.03 22.28 -17.49
N GLY A 447 -25.28 23.49 -17.97
CA GLY A 447 -26.62 24.09 -18.13
C GLY A 447 -27.33 24.40 -16.79
N LYS A 448 -26.65 24.25 -15.65
CA LYS A 448 -27.17 24.56 -14.32
C LYS A 448 -26.81 25.98 -13.92
N THR A 449 -27.75 26.66 -13.25
CA THR A 449 -27.46 27.94 -12.61
C THR A 449 -26.86 27.67 -11.22
N VAL A 450 -25.57 27.84 -11.11
CA VAL A 450 -24.79 27.63 -9.88
C VAL A 450 -24.06 28.94 -9.56
N THR A 451 -24.16 29.39 -8.31
CA THR A 451 -23.34 30.51 -7.85
C THR A 451 -21.92 30.07 -7.60
N HIS A 452 -20.94 30.91 -7.88
CA HIS A 452 -19.53 30.58 -7.64
C HIS A 452 -18.74 31.81 -7.20
N GLU A 453 -17.62 31.52 -6.53
CA GLU A 453 -16.59 32.50 -6.17
C GLU A 453 -15.22 31.85 -6.23
N ILE A 454 -14.15 32.64 -6.32
CA ILE A 454 -12.77 32.18 -6.39
C ILE A 454 -12.05 32.59 -5.13
N ILE A 455 -11.59 31.60 -4.35
CA ILE A 455 -10.74 31.78 -3.18
C ILE A 455 -9.54 30.85 -3.34
N THR A 456 -8.42 31.36 -3.82
CA THR A 456 -7.27 30.58 -4.29
C THR A 456 -6.65 29.64 -3.25
N LYS A 457 -6.64 30.04 -1.99
CA LYS A 457 -6.03 29.22 -0.94
C LYS A 457 -7.05 28.27 -0.31
N GLU A 458 -6.76 26.98 -0.31
CA GLU A 458 -7.62 25.93 0.23
C GLU A 458 -8.09 26.21 1.66
N VAL A 459 -7.15 26.54 2.56
CA VAL A 459 -7.47 26.83 3.97
C VAL A 459 -8.43 28.04 4.10
N GLU A 460 -8.22 29.07 3.30
CA GLU A 460 -9.11 30.27 3.29
C GLU A 460 -10.49 29.93 2.73
N ALA A 461 -10.54 29.16 1.64
CA ALA A 461 -11.79 28.68 1.05
C ALA A 461 -12.62 27.85 2.03
N LEU A 462 -11.96 26.93 2.75
CA LEU A 462 -12.60 26.07 3.73
C LEU A 462 -13.10 26.87 4.95
N LYS A 463 -12.28 27.77 5.48
CA LYS A 463 -12.69 28.69 6.56
C LYS A 463 -13.85 29.59 6.16
N HIS A 464 -13.83 30.10 4.93
CA HIS A 464 -14.93 30.90 4.39
C HIS A 464 -16.24 30.11 4.31
N ALA A 465 -16.18 28.89 3.76
CA ALA A 465 -17.35 28.01 3.67
C ALA A 465 -17.94 27.67 5.04
N ILE A 466 -17.10 27.36 6.03
CA ILE A 466 -17.52 27.03 7.41
C ILE A 466 -18.18 28.26 8.05
N ASN A 467 -17.55 29.44 7.95
CA ASN A 467 -18.07 30.67 8.57
C ASN A 467 -19.36 31.19 7.92
N SER A 468 -19.59 30.89 6.65
CA SER A 468 -20.80 31.30 5.90
C SER A 468 -21.88 30.21 5.87
N ALA A 469 -21.67 29.07 6.53
CA ALA A 469 -22.61 27.94 6.52
C ALA A 469 -23.92 28.29 7.23
N GLU A 470 -25.04 28.06 6.56
CA GLU A 470 -26.39 28.19 7.08
C GLU A 470 -26.84 26.87 7.77
N ASP A 471 -27.90 26.95 8.57
CA ASP A 471 -28.48 25.74 9.19
C ASP A 471 -28.92 24.73 8.12
N GLY A 472 -28.52 23.48 8.32
CA GLY A 472 -28.79 22.37 7.42
C GLY A 472 -27.90 22.32 6.18
N SER A 473 -26.88 23.18 6.06
CA SER A 473 -25.92 23.14 4.94
C SER A 473 -25.06 21.89 4.94
N PHE A 474 -24.59 21.49 3.75
CA PHE A 474 -23.63 20.41 3.56
C PHE A 474 -22.45 20.93 2.72
N ILE A 475 -21.29 21.07 3.36
CA ILE A 475 -20.05 21.50 2.72
C ILE A 475 -19.28 20.26 2.26
N THR A 476 -18.78 20.28 1.04
CA THR A 476 -17.92 19.21 0.49
C THR A 476 -16.62 19.82 0.00
N ALA A 477 -15.52 19.48 0.66
CA ALA A 477 -14.18 19.87 0.24
C ALA A 477 -13.52 18.72 -0.52
N LEU A 478 -13.30 18.89 -1.82
CA LEU A 478 -12.51 18.00 -2.66
C LEU A 478 -11.05 18.49 -2.60
N SER A 479 -10.26 17.89 -1.69
CA SER A 479 -8.97 18.39 -1.25
C SER A 479 -7.82 17.52 -1.75
N ASP A 480 -6.71 18.15 -2.15
CA ASP A 480 -5.44 17.49 -2.44
C ASP A 480 -4.47 17.50 -1.25
N VAL A 481 -4.60 18.48 -0.33
CA VAL A 481 -3.80 18.55 0.90
C VAL A 481 -4.63 18.15 2.12
N ILE A 482 -5.01 16.89 2.14
CA ILE A 482 -5.95 16.31 3.11
C ILE A 482 -5.64 16.67 4.57
N THR A 483 -4.37 16.66 4.97
CA THR A 483 -3.96 16.97 6.35
C THR A 483 -4.41 18.36 6.76
N ASN A 484 -4.15 19.37 5.92
CA ASN A 484 -4.52 20.76 6.22
C ASN A 484 -6.04 20.94 6.29
N ALA A 485 -6.77 20.29 5.38
CA ALA A 485 -8.23 20.35 5.37
C ALA A 485 -8.82 19.74 6.66
N ILE A 486 -8.33 18.58 7.07
CA ILE A 486 -8.75 17.91 8.32
C ILE A 486 -8.40 18.77 9.54
N GLU A 487 -7.18 19.32 9.62
CA GLU A 487 -6.75 20.16 10.74
C GLU A 487 -7.65 21.39 10.89
N VAL A 488 -8.00 22.07 9.79
CA VAL A 488 -8.90 23.21 9.82
C VAL A 488 -10.29 22.83 10.32
N VAL A 489 -10.88 21.76 9.79
CA VAL A 489 -12.24 21.34 10.21
C VAL A 489 -12.24 20.91 11.66
N GLN A 490 -11.20 20.19 12.11
CA GLN A 490 -11.08 19.75 13.50
C GLN A 490 -10.94 20.95 14.45
N GLU A 491 -10.14 21.98 14.10
CA GLU A 491 -10.00 23.21 14.88
C GLU A 491 -11.35 23.90 15.11
N TYR A 492 -12.20 23.97 14.08
CA TYR A 492 -13.53 24.58 14.20
C TYR A 492 -14.50 23.72 15.01
N LEU A 493 -14.44 22.40 14.86
CA LEU A 493 -15.26 21.45 15.60
C LEU A 493 -14.92 21.47 17.10
N ASP A 494 -13.61 21.52 17.42
CA ASP A 494 -13.15 21.61 18.80
C ASP A 494 -13.61 22.91 19.46
N LYS A 495 -13.52 24.05 18.76
CA LYS A 495 -14.06 25.34 19.25
C LYS A 495 -15.56 25.28 19.50
N GLU A 496 -16.35 24.70 18.58
CA GLU A 496 -17.79 24.54 18.78
C GLU A 496 -18.13 23.69 19.99
N ASN A 497 -17.30 22.67 20.29
CA ASN A 497 -17.48 21.81 21.45
C ASN A 497 -17.05 22.48 22.78
N GLU A 498 -16.07 23.39 22.75
CA GLU A 498 -15.63 24.16 23.91
C GLU A 498 -16.66 25.24 24.31
N GLU A 499 -17.41 25.77 23.34
CA GLU A 499 -18.46 26.77 23.58
C GLU A 499 -19.80 26.15 24.00
N ALA A 500 -19.92 24.84 24.08
CA ALA A 500 -21.13 24.08 24.38
C ALA A 500 -21.25 23.68 25.86
#